data_f08855b9f03b713bbe0c033881623270
#
_entry.id   f08855b9f03b713bbe0c033881623270
#
_cell.length_a   1.000
_cell.length_b   1.000
_cell.length_c   1.000
_cell.angle_alpha   90.00
_cell.angle_beta   90.00
_cell.angle_gamma   90.00
#
_symmetry.space_group_name_H-M   'P 1'
#
loop_
_entity.id
_entity.type
_entity.pdbx_description
1 polymer ?
#
loop_
_entity_poly.entity_id
_entity_poly.type
_entity_poly.pdbx_seq_one_letter_code
_entity_poly.pdbx_strand_id
1 'polypeptide(L)'
;DVEMLNQSKADFFHIDIMDGVFVPNISYGLPVLKAMTKHATKPMDVHLMIQNPDAYLSSFKDAGAHFLTVHYEACIHLHRTIQAIQNLEMKAGVALNPHTPVSLLEEVIDQLDLVLIMSVNPGFGGQKFIDSSCKKVEKIKELIVKNNSKCLIEVDGGVNLETGAALSNAGADILVAGSFVFKSPNPIKTISELKEL
;
A
#
# COMPACT_ATOMS: atom_id res chain seq x y z
N ASP A 1 18.09 8.18 0.93
CA ASP A 1 16.62 8.25 1.13
C ASP A 1 16.20 7.58 2.46
N VAL A 2 16.68 6.35 2.77
CA VAL A 2 16.27 5.63 3.99
C VAL A 2 16.56 6.46 5.25
N GLU A 3 17.75 7.02 5.40
CA GLU A 3 18.13 7.86 6.55
C GLU A 3 17.26 9.13 6.67
N MET A 4 16.94 9.77 5.53
CA MET A 4 16.05 10.93 5.50
C MET A 4 14.64 10.56 5.99
N LEU A 5 14.09 9.42 5.51
CA LEU A 5 12.78 8.94 5.95
C LEU A 5 12.78 8.52 7.42
N ASN A 6 13.86 7.92 7.95
CA ASN A 6 14.00 7.62 9.38
C ASN A 6 13.85 8.87 10.24
N GLN A 7 14.39 10.02 9.78
CA GLN A 7 14.32 11.30 10.49
C GLN A 7 13.00 12.06 10.30
N SER A 8 12.17 11.64 9.34
CA SER A 8 10.90 12.28 9.02
C SER A 8 9.76 11.82 9.94
N LYS A 9 8.58 12.43 9.80
CA LYS A 9 7.33 12.00 10.46
C LYS A 9 6.59 10.88 9.71
N ALA A 10 7.16 10.27 8.66
CA ALA A 10 6.56 9.12 8.00
C ALA A 10 6.40 7.96 8.99
N ASP A 11 5.33 7.18 8.87
CA ASP A 11 5.05 6.03 9.75
C ASP A 11 5.66 4.74 9.21
N PHE A 12 5.74 4.60 7.88
CA PHE A 12 6.15 3.39 7.19
C PHE A 12 7.11 3.70 6.05
N PHE A 13 7.85 2.69 5.63
CA PHE A 13 8.48 2.61 4.31
C PHE A 13 7.56 1.85 3.38
N HIS A 14 6.94 2.52 2.42
CA HIS A 14 6.18 1.85 1.36
C HIS A 14 7.12 1.40 0.24
N ILE A 15 7.05 0.12 -0.12
CA ILE A 15 7.99 -0.55 -1.02
C ILE A 15 7.24 -1.23 -2.16
N ASP A 16 7.34 -0.66 -3.35
CA ASP A 16 6.72 -1.16 -4.57
C ASP A 16 7.58 -2.22 -5.26
N ILE A 17 7.13 -3.47 -5.27
CA ILE A 17 7.78 -4.60 -5.95
C ILE A 17 7.02 -4.91 -7.24
N MET A 18 7.73 -4.85 -8.37
CA MET A 18 7.16 -5.02 -9.71
C MET A 18 7.96 -6.06 -10.49
N ASP A 19 7.28 -7.00 -11.16
CA ASP A 19 7.87 -8.14 -11.86
C ASP A 19 7.92 -8.02 -13.39
N GLY A 20 7.36 -6.97 -13.96
CA GLY A 20 7.26 -6.80 -15.41
C GLY A 20 6.19 -7.66 -16.09
N VAL A 21 5.39 -8.40 -15.30
CA VAL A 21 4.33 -9.29 -15.79
C VAL A 21 2.96 -8.79 -15.34
N PHE A 22 2.75 -8.58 -14.04
CA PHE A 22 1.53 -7.99 -13.51
C PHE A 22 1.38 -6.51 -13.92
N VAL A 23 2.50 -5.79 -13.92
CA VAL A 23 2.60 -4.40 -14.43
C VAL A 23 3.72 -4.31 -15.47
N PRO A 24 3.63 -3.39 -16.47
CA PRO A 24 4.63 -3.26 -17.54
C PRO A 24 5.89 -2.50 -17.08
N ASN A 25 6.37 -2.79 -15.89
CA ASN A 25 7.56 -2.21 -15.28
C ASN A 25 8.21 -3.22 -14.33
N ILE A 26 9.54 -3.11 -14.17
CA ILE A 26 10.32 -3.87 -13.20
C ILE A 26 10.93 -2.88 -12.23
N SER A 27 10.72 -3.07 -10.93
CA SER A 27 11.38 -2.26 -9.92
C SER A 27 12.61 -2.99 -9.35
N TYR A 28 12.61 -3.28 -8.10
CA TYR A 28 13.65 -4.04 -7.40
C TYR A 28 12.98 -5.19 -6.64
N GLY A 29 13.78 -6.05 -6.00
CA GLY A 29 13.26 -7.21 -5.29
C GLY A 29 13.91 -7.43 -3.94
N LEU A 30 13.86 -8.68 -3.49
CA LEU A 30 14.31 -9.13 -2.16
C LEU A 30 15.70 -8.63 -1.74
N PRO A 31 16.75 -8.58 -2.63
CA PRO A 31 18.07 -8.10 -2.21
C PRO A 31 18.06 -6.63 -1.76
N VAL A 32 17.28 -5.79 -2.45
CA VAL A 32 17.16 -4.36 -2.11
C VAL A 32 16.36 -4.20 -0.81
N LEU A 33 15.24 -4.91 -0.67
CA LEU A 33 14.45 -4.89 0.56
C LEU A 33 15.30 -5.30 1.77
N LYS A 34 16.07 -6.40 1.68
CA LYS A 34 16.99 -6.83 2.72
C LYS A 34 18.07 -5.80 3.05
N ALA A 35 18.55 -5.06 2.06
CA ALA A 35 19.51 -3.99 2.30
C ALA A 35 18.87 -2.79 3.01
N MET A 36 17.66 -2.41 2.62
CA MET A 36 16.90 -1.32 3.26
C MET A 36 16.57 -1.63 4.71
N THR A 37 16.11 -2.85 5.00
CA THR A 37 15.75 -3.30 6.35
C THR A 37 16.90 -3.19 7.37
N LYS A 38 18.16 -3.27 6.93
CA LYS A 38 19.31 -3.10 7.81
C LYS A 38 19.48 -1.66 8.34
N HIS A 39 18.90 -0.69 7.65
CA HIS A 39 19.05 0.74 7.95
C HIS A 39 17.74 1.40 8.35
N ALA A 40 16.60 0.81 8.01
CA ALA A 40 15.29 1.34 8.32
C ALA A 40 14.97 1.17 9.81
N THR A 41 14.39 2.23 10.40
CA THR A 41 13.93 2.25 11.80
C THR A 41 12.41 2.20 11.93
N LYS A 42 11.71 2.20 10.80
CA LYS A 42 10.25 2.16 10.72
C LYS A 42 9.80 0.89 10.01
N PRO A 43 8.56 0.42 10.22
CA PRO A 43 8.04 -0.79 9.57
C PRO A 43 8.09 -0.71 8.04
N MET A 44 8.32 -1.86 7.41
CA MET A 44 8.25 -2.05 5.97
C MET A 44 6.84 -2.46 5.56
N ASP A 45 6.20 -1.64 4.78
CA ASP A 45 4.95 -1.90 4.09
C ASP A 45 5.27 -2.28 2.64
N VAL A 46 5.10 -3.54 2.29
CA VAL A 46 5.53 -4.10 1.00
C VAL A 46 4.33 -4.36 0.12
N HIS A 47 4.25 -3.64 -0.99
CA HIS A 47 3.21 -3.73 -1.99
C HIS A 47 3.69 -4.56 -3.19
N LEU A 48 3.05 -5.71 -3.42
CA LEU A 48 3.41 -6.67 -4.46
C LEU A 48 2.57 -6.49 -5.73
N MET A 49 3.12 -5.81 -6.69
CA MET A 49 2.63 -5.74 -8.08
C MET A 49 3.26 -6.86 -8.92
N ILE A 50 3.03 -8.11 -8.50
CA ILE A 50 3.61 -9.31 -9.13
C ILE A 50 2.55 -10.38 -9.36
N GLN A 51 2.79 -11.24 -10.35
CA GLN A 51 2.00 -12.45 -10.55
C GLN A 51 2.39 -13.53 -9.52
N ASN A 52 1.40 -14.36 -9.14
CA ASN A 52 1.59 -15.49 -8.23
C ASN A 52 2.34 -15.10 -6.93
N PRO A 53 1.84 -14.13 -6.15
CA PRO A 53 2.50 -13.67 -4.92
C PRO A 53 2.67 -14.79 -3.88
N ASP A 54 1.81 -15.81 -3.88
CA ASP A 54 1.86 -16.96 -2.96
C ASP A 54 3.22 -17.66 -2.95
N ALA A 55 3.94 -17.67 -4.07
CA ALA A 55 5.26 -18.30 -4.19
C ALA A 55 6.36 -17.58 -3.39
N TYR A 56 6.13 -16.34 -2.96
CA TYR A 56 7.17 -15.46 -2.40
C TYR A 56 6.89 -14.98 -0.97
N LEU A 57 5.75 -15.33 -0.36
CA LEU A 57 5.32 -14.79 0.94
C LEU A 57 6.39 -14.98 2.03
N SER A 58 6.94 -16.19 2.19
CA SER A 58 8.00 -16.46 3.17
C SER A 58 9.28 -15.67 2.87
N SER A 59 9.63 -15.50 1.59
CA SER A 59 10.81 -14.75 1.19
C SER A 59 10.71 -13.27 1.55
N PHE A 60 9.51 -12.68 1.47
CA PHE A 60 9.26 -11.30 1.89
C PHE A 60 9.26 -11.16 3.41
N LYS A 61 8.72 -12.14 4.16
CA LYS A 61 8.88 -12.20 5.62
C LYS A 61 10.35 -12.21 6.02
N ASP A 62 11.14 -13.09 5.41
CA ASP A 62 12.59 -13.21 5.68
C ASP A 62 13.38 -11.97 5.24
N ALA A 63 12.84 -11.18 4.34
CA ALA A 63 13.41 -9.90 3.93
C ALA A 63 13.01 -8.72 4.85
N GLY A 64 12.10 -8.94 5.81
CA GLY A 64 11.71 -7.97 6.82
C GLY A 64 10.44 -7.20 6.51
N ALA A 65 9.55 -7.72 5.68
CA ALA A 65 8.21 -7.15 5.50
C ALA A 65 7.40 -7.23 6.80
N HIS A 66 6.75 -6.14 7.19
CA HIS A 66 5.82 -6.06 8.31
C HIS A 66 4.37 -6.12 7.83
N PHE A 67 4.03 -5.33 6.81
CA PHE A 67 2.83 -5.46 6.02
C PHE A 67 3.20 -6.10 4.68
N LEU A 68 2.34 -6.99 4.19
CA LEU A 68 2.47 -7.55 2.86
C LEU A 68 1.14 -7.43 2.14
N THR A 69 1.12 -6.54 1.14
CA THR A 69 -0.07 -6.20 0.37
C THR A 69 0.01 -6.86 -1.01
N VAL A 70 -0.97 -7.69 -1.31
CA VAL A 70 -1.10 -8.39 -2.59
C VAL A 70 -2.29 -7.85 -3.38
N HIS A 71 -2.20 -7.82 -4.70
CA HIS A 71 -3.34 -7.44 -5.53
C HIS A 71 -4.43 -8.53 -5.52
N TYR A 72 -5.69 -8.11 -5.37
CA TYR A 72 -6.85 -8.98 -5.55
C TYR A 72 -6.76 -9.75 -6.88
N GLU A 73 -6.40 -9.03 -7.93
CA GLU A 73 -6.34 -9.52 -9.31
C GLU A 73 -5.20 -10.53 -9.56
N ALA A 74 -4.22 -10.59 -8.65
CA ALA A 74 -3.11 -11.54 -8.72
C ALA A 74 -3.35 -12.82 -7.91
N CYS A 75 -4.42 -12.88 -7.11
CA CYS A 75 -4.69 -13.97 -6.17
C CYS A 75 -5.87 -14.84 -6.62
N ILE A 76 -5.61 -16.07 -7.05
CA ILE A 76 -6.67 -17.03 -7.43
C ILE A 76 -7.51 -17.44 -6.21
N HIS A 77 -6.88 -17.59 -5.06
CA HIS A 77 -7.50 -17.99 -3.79
C HIS A 77 -7.19 -16.99 -2.68
N LEU A 78 -7.72 -15.76 -2.81
CA LEU A 78 -7.40 -14.64 -1.95
C LEU A 78 -7.50 -14.96 -0.44
N HIS A 79 -8.58 -15.62 0.00
CA HIS A 79 -8.74 -15.98 1.40
C HIS A 79 -7.57 -16.83 1.92
N ARG A 80 -7.11 -17.83 1.15
CA ARG A 80 -5.94 -18.65 1.50
C ARG A 80 -4.65 -17.83 1.55
N THR A 81 -4.48 -16.89 0.62
CA THR A 81 -3.32 -15.99 0.58
C THR A 81 -3.26 -15.10 1.82
N ILE A 82 -4.40 -14.52 2.23
CA ILE A 82 -4.52 -13.72 3.47
C ILE A 82 -4.07 -14.55 4.68
N GLN A 83 -4.64 -15.77 4.84
CA GLN A 83 -4.26 -16.66 5.93
C GLN A 83 -2.75 -17.03 5.90
N ALA A 84 -2.19 -17.27 4.72
CA ALA A 84 -0.77 -17.58 4.59
C ALA A 84 0.14 -16.41 5.02
N ILE A 85 -0.23 -15.16 4.68
CA ILE A 85 0.48 -13.96 5.14
C ILE A 85 0.41 -13.85 6.67
N GLN A 86 -0.77 -14.01 7.26
CA GLN A 86 -0.97 -13.93 8.71
C GLN A 86 -0.24 -15.05 9.47
N ASN A 87 -0.24 -16.28 8.93
CA ASN A 87 0.50 -17.41 9.52
C ASN A 87 2.03 -17.18 9.53
N LEU A 88 2.53 -16.31 8.66
CA LEU A 88 3.92 -15.84 8.67
C LEU A 88 4.13 -14.64 9.60
N GLU A 89 3.13 -14.28 10.43
CA GLU A 89 3.20 -13.15 11.35
C GLU A 89 3.46 -11.81 10.65
N MET A 90 2.90 -11.62 9.45
CA MET A 90 2.82 -10.34 8.76
C MET A 90 1.39 -9.83 8.79
N LYS A 91 1.24 -8.51 8.70
CA LYS A 91 -0.05 -7.85 8.49
C LYS A 91 -0.48 -8.05 7.03
N ALA A 92 -1.70 -8.56 6.84
CA ALA A 92 -2.21 -8.88 5.50
C ALA A 92 -2.95 -7.69 4.88
N GLY A 93 -2.42 -7.21 3.75
CA GLY A 93 -3.03 -6.19 2.92
C GLY A 93 -3.56 -6.73 1.59
N VAL A 94 -4.63 -6.11 1.08
CA VAL A 94 -5.15 -6.38 -0.27
C VAL A 94 -5.29 -5.08 -1.05
N ALA A 95 -4.65 -5.02 -2.22
CA ALA A 95 -4.73 -3.92 -3.15
C ALA A 95 -5.85 -4.13 -4.19
N LEU A 96 -6.55 -3.06 -4.52
CA LEU A 96 -7.56 -3.02 -5.58
C LEU A 96 -7.16 -2.05 -6.68
N ASN A 97 -7.08 -2.53 -7.91
CA ASN A 97 -6.90 -1.68 -9.09
C ASN A 97 -8.04 -0.66 -9.25
N PRO A 98 -7.86 0.44 -10.01
CA PRO A 98 -8.91 1.46 -10.17
C PRO A 98 -10.26 0.92 -10.64
N HIS A 99 -10.28 -0.11 -11.50
CA HIS A 99 -11.50 -0.73 -12.05
C HIS A 99 -12.13 -1.82 -11.16
N THR A 100 -11.41 -2.31 -10.13
CA THR A 100 -11.86 -3.44 -9.31
C THR A 100 -12.84 -2.96 -8.23
N PRO A 101 -14.06 -3.49 -8.14
CA PRO A 101 -15.06 -3.01 -7.18
C PRO A 101 -14.76 -3.46 -5.75
N VAL A 102 -15.12 -2.60 -4.79
CA VAL A 102 -14.97 -2.82 -3.34
C VAL A 102 -15.73 -4.04 -2.84
N SER A 103 -16.89 -4.35 -3.43
CA SER A 103 -17.74 -5.49 -3.03
C SER A 103 -17.03 -6.86 -3.09
N LEU A 104 -15.93 -6.98 -3.82
CA LEU A 104 -15.13 -8.19 -3.86
C LEU A 104 -14.40 -8.50 -2.55
N LEU A 105 -14.37 -7.56 -1.61
CA LEU A 105 -13.75 -7.74 -0.29
C LEU A 105 -14.78 -8.03 0.82
N GLU A 106 -16.10 -8.07 0.52
CA GLU A 106 -17.16 -8.25 1.53
C GLU A 106 -16.95 -9.49 2.40
N GLU A 107 -16.49 -10.60 1.81
CA GLU A 107 -16.32 -11.87 2.51
C GLU A 107 -14.97 -12.01 3.25
N VAL A 108 -14.07 -11.02 3.15
CA VAL A 108 -12.72 -11.10 3.73
C VAL A 108 -12.30 -9.86 4.52
N ILE A 109 -13.11 -8.79 4.51
CA ILE A 109 -12.74 -7.49 5.10
C ILE A 109 -12.44 -7.54 6.60
N ASP A 110 -13.06 -8.44 7.33
CA ASP A 110 -12.84 -8.66 8.75
C ASP A 110 -11.51 -9.36 9.07
N GLN A 111 -10.90 -9.99 8.07
CA GLN A 111 -9.61 -10.67 8.17
C GLN A 111 -8.44 -9.81 7.72
N LEU A 112 -8.71 -8.65 7.10
CA LEU A 112 -7.68 -7.77 6.58
C LEU A 112 -7.16 -6.81 7.64
N ASP A 113 -5.86 -6.57 7.64
CA ASP A 113 -5.23 -5.49 8.39
C ASP A 113 -5.22 -4.18 7.58
N LEU A 114 -5.22 -4.28 6.22
CA LEU A 114 -5.10 -3.14 5.32
C LEU A 114 -5.78 -3.41 3.97
N VAL A 115 -6.47 -2.39 3.44
CA VAL A 115 -6.91 -2.33 2.04
C VAL A 115 -6.20 -1.17 1.36
N LEU A 116 -5.45 -1.47 0.30
CA LEU A 116 -4.79 -0.48 -0.54
C LEU A 116 -5.65 -0.14 -1.76
N ILE A 117 -6.07 1.10 -1.87
CA ILE A 117 -6.78 1.62 -3.04
C ILE A 117 -5.79 2.25 -4.01
N MET A 118 -5.67 1.68 -5.19
CA MET A 118 -4.90 2.31 -6.26
C MET A 118 -5.68 3.51 -6.82
N SER A 119 -5.12 4.70 -6.66
CA SER A 119 -5.65 5.95 -7.23
C SER A 119 -4.98 6.36 -8.54
N VAL A 120 -4.15 5.48 -9.07
CA VAL A 120 -3.58 5.47 -10.43
C VAL A 120 -3.54 4.03 -10.93
N ASN A 121 -3.27 3.79 -12.21
CA ASN A 121 -2.93 2.44 -12.65
C ASN A 121 -1.56 2.02 -12.09
N PRO A 122 -1.42 0.83 -11.47
CA PRO A 122 -0.15 0.40 -10.89
C PRO A 122 0.95 0.27 -11.96
N GLY A 123 2.22 0.46 -11.56
CA GLY A 123 3.39 0.24 -12.40
C GLY A 123 4.29 1.46 -12.62
N PHE A 124 3.79 2.68 -12.52
CA PHE A 124 4.60 3.90 -12.71
C PHE A 124 4.24 4.99 -11.72
N GLY A 125 5.26 5.67 -11.20
CA GLY A 125 5.09 6.84 -10.36
C GLY A 125 4.75 8.12 -11.15
N GLY A 126 4.23 9.14 -10.45
CA GLY A 126 3.99 10.49 -11.02
C GLY A 126 2.80 10.59 -11.97
N GLN A 127 1.88 9.64 -11.95
CA GLN A 127 0.65 9.66 -12.73
C GLN A 127 -0.37 10.65 -12.14
N LYS A 128 -1.33 11.05 -12.98
CA LYS A 128 -2.47 11.89 -12.55
C LYS A 128 -3.43 11.08 -11.69
N PHE A 129 -3.82 11.66 -10.57
CA PHE A 129 -4.81 11.11 -9.64
C PHE A 129 -6.16 10.82 -10.32
N ILE A 130 -6.79 9.72 -9.97
CA ILE A 130 -8.11 9.30 -10.45
C ILE A 130 -9.15 9.72 -9.41
N ASP A 131 -9.93 10.75 -9.69
CA ASP A 131 -10.88 11.39 -8.76
C ASP A 131 -11.93 10.42 -8.16
N SER A 132 -12.30 9.38 -8.91
CA SER A 132 -13.24 8.35 -8.43
C SER A 132 -12.71 7.52 -7.27
N SER A 133 -11.42 7.60 -6.96
CA SER A 133 -10.79 6.88 -5.84
C SER A 133 -11.33 7.34 -4.47
N CYS A 134 -11.69 8.62 -4.31
CA CYS A 134 -12.33 9.10 -3.09
C CYS A 134 -13.64 8.35 -2.80
N LYS A 135 -14.52 8.20 -3.80
CA LYS A 135 -15.76 7.41 -3.66
C LYS A 135 -15.48 5.93 -3.33
N LYS A 136 -14.34 5.40 -3.77
CA LYS A 136 -13.93 4.03 -3.47
C LYS A 136 -13.48 3.90 -2.01
N VAL A 137 -12.76 4.91 -1.50
CA VAL A 137 -12.39 5.02 -0.08
C VAL A 137 -13.64 5.09 0.80
N GLU A 138 -14.62 5.94 0.48
CA GLU A 138 -15.90 6.02 1.19
C GLU A 138 -16.60 4.66 1.28
N LYS A 139 -16.70 3.93 0.16
CA LYS A 139 -17.30 2.58 0.13
C LYS A 139 -16.54 1.55 0.98
N ILE A 140 -15.20 1.59 1.00
CA ILE A 140 -14.42 0.72 1.90
C ILE A 140 -14.67 1.11 3.34
N LYS A 141 -14.75 2.41 3.68
CA LYS A 141 -15.05 2.87 5.04
C LYS A 141 -16.41 2.38 5.51
N GLU A 142 -17.44 2.47 4.65
CA GLU A 142 -18.77 1.90 4.93
C GLU A 142 -18.70 0.39 5.18
N LEU A 143 -17.95 -0.36 4.36
CA LEU A 143 -17.79 -1.79 4.49
C LEU A 143 -17.08 -2.18 5.81
N ILE A 144 -16.02 -1.46 6.19
CA ILE A 144 -15.29 -1.63 7.45
C ILE A 144 -16.22 -1.40 8.64
N VAL A 145 -16.97 -0.30 8.64
CA VAL A 145 -17.92 0.04 9.71
C VAL A 145 -19.02 -1.01 9.81
N LYS A 146 -19.62 -1.42 8.68
CA LYS A 146 -20.69 -2.45 8.62
C LYS A 146 -20.24 -3.78 9.24
N ASN A 147 -18.98 -4.17 9.04
CA ASN A 147 -18.42 -5.44 9.53
C ASN A 147 -17.68 -5.30 10.87
N ASN A 148 -17.69 -4.11 11.50
CA ASN A 148 -16.93 -3.82 12.73
C ASN A 148 -15.45 -4.24 12.61
N SER A 149 -14.86 -4.08 11.40
CA SER A 149 -13.48 -4.40 11.09
C SER A 149 -12.53 -3.32 11.63
N LYS A 150 -11.27 -3.70 11.88
CA LYS A 150 -10.16 -2.78 12.23
C LYS A 150 -9.22 -2.52 11.05
N CYS A 151 -9.62 -2.93 9.86
CA CYS A 151 -8.86 -2.77 8.64
C CYS A 151 -8.55 -1.29 8.37
N LEU A 152 -7.30 -0.98 8.07
CA LEU A 152 -6.88 0.36 7.65
C LEU A 152 -7.10 0.56 6.15
N ILE A 153 -7.36 1.80 5.76
CA ILE A 153 -7.49 2.20 4.36
C ILE A 153 -6.24 2.96 3.95
N GLU A 154 -5.50 2.40 3.02
CA GLU A 154 -4.34 3.01 2.41
C GLU A 154 -4.66 3.43 0.97
N VAL A 155 -4.07 4.54 0.51
CA VAL A 155 -4.22 5.00 -0.87
C VAL A 155 -2.85 5.30 -1.47
N ASP A 156 -2.59 4.72 -2.65
CA ASP A 156 -1.39 4.96 -3.43
C ASP A 156 -1.70 5.48 -4.84
N GLY A 157 -0.99 6.54 -5.21
CA GLY A 157 -0.97 7.12 -6.54
C GLY A 157 -1.45 8.57 -6.63
N GLY A 158 -0.61 9.46 -7.12
CA GLY A 158 -0.96 10.86 -7.35
C GLY A 158 -1.27 11.68 -6.10
N VAL A 159 -0.80 11.20 -4.93
CA VAL A 159 -1.01 11.88 -3.64
C VAL A 159 -0.15 13.13 -3.56
N ASN A 160 -0.81 14.25 -3.19
CA ASN A 160 -0.23 15.55 -2.86
C ASN A 160 -1.09 16.19 -1.76
N LEU A 161 -0.87 17.45 -1.37
CA LEU A 161 -1.64 18.09 -0.30
C LEU A 161 -3.14 18.22 -0.62
N GLU A 162 -3.50 18.50 -1.87
CA GLU A 162 -4.91 18.64 -2.29
C GLU A 162 -5.61 17.28 -2.32
N THR A 163 -5.05 16.30 -3.04
CA THR A 163 -5.62 14.96 -3.16
C THR A 163 -5.56 14.20 -1.83
N GLY A 164 -4.52 14.41 -1.03
CA GLY A 164 -4.39 13.86 0.32
C GLY A 164 -5.48 14.36 1.25
N ALA A 165 -5.78 15.67 1.26
CA ALA A 165 -6.89 16.22 2.04
C ALA A 165 -8.24 15.63 1.61
N ALA A 166 -8.49 15.48 0.29
CA ALA A 166 -9.70 14.85 -0.21
C ALA A 166 -9.82 13.38 0.22
N LEU A 167 -8.72 12.62 0.20
CA LEU A 167 -8.66 11.23 0.61
C LEU A 167 -8.86 11.04 2.12
N SER A 168 -8.22 11.89 2.95
CA SER A 168 -8.41 11.89 4.41
C SER A 168 -9.86 12.19 4.77
N ASN A 169 -10.48 13.18 4.12
CA ASN A 169 -11.91 13.48 4.30
C ASN A 169 -12.83 12.34 3.86
N ALA A 170 -12.43 11.54 2.86
CA ALA A 170 -13.16 10.35 2.42
C ALA A 170 -12.99 9.16 3.39
N GLY A 171 -12.03 9.23 4.32
CA GLY A 171 -11.80 8.23 5.36
C GLY A 171 -10.54 7.36 5.16
N ALA A 172 -9.58 7.79 4.34
CA ALA A 172 -8.27 7.14 4.25
C ALA A 172 -7.49 7.32 5.56
N ASP A 173 -6.83 6.25 6.01
CA ASP A 173 -6.02 6.22 7.23
C ASP A 173 -4.53 6.39 6.92
N ILE A 174 -4.07 5.99 5.71
CA ILE A 174 -2.67 6.01 5.27
C ILE A 174 -2.60 6.58 3.85
N LEU A 175 -1.65 7.50 3.64
CA LEU A 175 -1.36 8.12 2.34
C LEU A 175 0.04 7.75 1.87
N VAL A 176 0.15 7.15 0.67
CA VAL A 176 1.43 6.84 0.03
C VAL A 176 1.80 7.99 -0.92
N ALA A 177 2.90 8.66 -0.66
CA ALA A 177 3.37 9.81 -1.42
C ALA A 177 4.85 9.66 -1.83
N GLY A 178 5.11 9.07 -2.97
CA GLY A 178 6.46 8.92 -3.51
C GLY A 178 6.94 10.17 -4.25
N SER A 179 6.50 10.33 -5.49
CA SER A 179 6.99 11.39 -6.39
C SER A 179 6.82 12.81 -5.83
N PHE A 180 5.74 13.08 -5.10
CA PHE A 180 5.47 14.39 -4.49
C PHE A 180 6.50 14.72 -3.40
N VAL A 181 6.85 13.76 -2.57
CA VAL A 181 7.82 13.89 -1.49
C VAL A 181 9.24 14.00 -2.06
N PHE A 182 9.66 13.03 -2.88
CA PHE A 182 11.06 12.96 -3.35
C PHE A 182 11.44 14.05 -4.36
N LYS A 183 10.47 14.68 -5.06
CA LYS A 183 10.71 15.84 -5.92
C LYS A 183 10.62 17.17 -5.18
N SER A 184 10.19 17.17 -3.91
CA SER A 184 10.10 18.39 -3.11
C SER A 184 11.49 18.95 -2.80
N PRO A 185 11.65 20.29 -2.76
CA PRO A 185 12.87 20.92 -2.28
C PRO A 185 13.17 20.59 -0.80
N ASN A 186 12.17 20.24 -0.01
CA ASN A 186 12.31 19.84 1.37
C ASN A 186 11.39 18.64 1.71
N PRO A 187 11.83 17.41 1.41
CA PRO A 187 11.03 16.20 1.62
C PRO A 187 10.52 16.02 3.05
N ILE A 188 11.34 16.31 4.07
CA ILE A 188 10.96 16.18 5.50
C ILE A 188 9.80 17.11 5.85
N LYS A 189 9.85 18.37 5.37
CA LYS A 189 8.75 19.32 5.56
C LYS A 189 7.49 18.85 4.85
N THR A 190 7.60 18.39 3.60
CA THR A 190 6.46 17.89 2.81
C THR A 190 5.79 16.70 3.48
N ILE A 191 6.56 15.76 4.06
CA ILE A 191 6.02 14.65 4.86
C ILE A 191 5.27 15.19 6.09
N SER A 192 5.83 16.21 6.78
CA SER A 192 5.15 16.79 7.93
C SER A 192 3.83 17.45 7.56
N GLU A 193 3.77 18.14 6.41
CA GLU A 193 2.54 18.76 5.91
C GLU A 193 1.48 17.72 5.52
N LEU A 194 1.88 16.61 4.88
CA LEU A 194 0.98 15.48 4.56
C LEU A 194 0.45 14.80 5.83
N LYS A 195 1.26 14.73 6.89
CA LYS A 195 0.88 14.11 8.18
C LYS A 195 -0.16 14.93 8.95
N GLU A 196 -0.34 16.20 8.63
CA GLU A 196 -1.27 17.12 9.29
C GLU A 196 -2.66 17.16 8.60
N LEU A 197 -2.84 16.38 7.52
CA LEU A 197 -4.13 16.24 6.81
C LEU A 197 -5.05 15.26 7.54
#